data_1094d8326679b6626180d4eb1709cf08
#
_entry.id   1094d8326679b6626180d4eb1709cf08
#
_cell.length_a   1.000
_cell.length_b   1.000
_cell.length_c   1.000
_cell.angle_alpha   90.00
_cell.angle_beta   90.00
_cell.angle_gamma   90.00
#
_symmetry.space_group_name_H-M   'P 1'
#
loop_
_entity.id
_entity.type
_entity.pdbx_description
1 polymer ?
#
loop_
_entity_poly.entity_id
_entity_poly.type
_entity_poly.pdbx_seq_one_letter_code
_entity_poly.pdbx_strand_id
1 'polypeptide(L)'
;MSERPQTTLSQPAHPRVLVADDDPGSCRFLGDGLRSLGATVDTCVNGATALARARADTFDLLLLDCRMPDGGAMHILTQLRNDAQAGSAESVAVATSAELGPADRRSLLAAGFSEVLLKPCTLIDLQHVLALVEPPSPDCVLDDGAALYSSGDVTTMRALRLLLREELVLLQRELDDLSRDIVAFADRLHRLRSSCGFCGAAALAHQATLIQQQLSRDGVTPAALKSFHKAIRSTLHALDG
;
A
#
# COMPACT_ATOMS: atom_id res chain seq x y z
N MET A 1 -30.30 0.34 38.76
CA MET A 1 -28.82 0.46 38.51
C MET A 1 -28.58 -0.22 37.17
N SER A 2 -28.47 0.57 36.11
CA SER A 2 -28.26 0.06 34.76
C SER A 2 -26.78 0.22 34.43
N GLU A 3 -26.09 -0.90 34.34
CA GLU A 3 -24.69 -0.94 33.83
C GLU A 3 -24.69 -0.62 32.35
N ARG A 4 -23.96 0.43 31.96
CA ARG A 4 -23.63 0.73 30.56
C ARG A 4 -22.60 -0.28 30.10
N PRO A 5 -22.74 -0.89 28.91
CA PRO A 5 -21.70 -1.69 28.34
C PRO A 5 -20.49 -0.79 28.03
N GLN A 6 -19.34 -1.12 28.59
CA GLN A 6 -18.06 -0.50 28.25
C GLN A 6 -17.73 -0.89 26.80
N THR A 7 -17.76 0.09 25.90
CA THR A 7 -17.23 -0.05 24.55
C THR A 7 -15.72 -0.26 24.67
N THR A 8 -15.29 -1.48 24.49
CA THR A 8 -13.87 -1.82 24.36
C THR A 8 -13.36 -1.11 23.10
N LEU A 9 -12.57 -0.05 23.30
CA LEU A 9 -11.78 0.55 22.22
C LEU A 9 -10.84 -0.55 21.72
N SER A 10 -11.14 -1.12 20.56
CA SER A 10 -10.21 -1.98 19.84
C SER A 10 -8.91 -1.20 19.66
N GLN A 11 -7.82 -1.66 20.27
CA GLN A 11 -6.49 -1.16 19.95
C GLN A 11 -6.28 -1.42 18.45
N PRO A 12 -5.66 -0.47 17.72
CA PRO A 12 -5.32 -0.70 16.31
C PRO A 12 -4.48 -1.99 16.24
N ALA A 13 -4.94 -2.95 15.47
CA ALA A 13 -4.22 -4.19 15.27
C ALA A 13 -2.90 -3.84 14.56
N HIS A 14 -1.76 -4.18 15.18
CA HIS A 14 -0.44 -4.02 14.57
C HIS A 14 -0.37 -4.88 13.30
N PRO A 15 0.07 -4.34 12.15
CA PRO A 15 0.14 -5.10 10.92
C PRO A 15 1.09 -6.30 11.09
N ARG A 16 0.67 -7.47 10.61
CA ARG A 16 1.50 -8.68 10.58
C ARG A 16 2.27 -8.75 9.28
N VAL A 17 3.58 -8.78 9.36
CA VAL A 17 4.48 -8.76 8.20
C VAL A 17 5.32 -10.02 8.15
N LEU A 18 5.40 -10.65 6.98
CA LEU A 18 6.39 -11.68 6.68
C LEU A 18 7.53 -11.07 5.87
N VAL A 19 8.74 -11.16 6.38
CA VAL A 19 9.96 -10.75 5.68
C VAL A 19 10.70 -12.02 5.23
N ALA A 20 11.04 -12.13 3.95
CA ALA A 20 11.84 -13.21 3.41
C ALA A 20 13.05 -12.65 2.64
N ASP A 21 14.25 -12.99 3.09
CA ASP A 21 15.53 -12.54 2.54
C ASP A 21 16.61 -13.54 2.91
N ASP A 22 17.43 -14.00 1.98
CA ASP A 22 18.48 -14.99 2.25
C ASP A 22 19.76 -14.38 2.85
N ASP A 23 19.91 -13.06 2.81
CA ASP A 23 20.95 -12.36 3.55
C ASP A 23 20.50 -12.10 5.00
N PRO A 24 21.16 -12.73 6.02
CA PRO A 24 20.78 -12.55 7.42
C PRO A 24 20.86 -11.09 7.90
N GLY A 25 21.75 -10.29 7.31
CA GLY A 25 21.89 -8.85 7.64
C GLY A 25 20.68 -8.07 7.18
N SER A 26 20.28 -8.23 5.92
CA SER A 26 19.06 -7.64 5.34
C SER A 26 17.82 -8.09 6.10
N CYS A 27 17.69 -9.41 6.35
CA CYS A 27 16.55 -9.97 7.06
C CYS A 27 16.39 -9.36 8.47
N ARG A 28 17.51 -9.19 9.21
CA ARG A 28 17.52 -8.54 10.52
C ARG A 28 17.16 -7.06 10.41
N PHE A 29 17.79 -6.31 9.51
CA PHE A 29 17.53 -4.88 9.33
C PHE A 29 16.06 -4.62 8.99
N LEU A 30 15.51 -5.34 8.02
CA LEU A 30 14.11 -5.21 7.62
C LEU A 30 13.16 -5.58 8.77
N GLY A 31 13.45 -6.70 9.46
CA GLY A 31 12.65 -7.16 10.58
C GLY A 31 12.66 -6.20 11.76
N ASP A 32 13.83 -5.73 12.18
CA ASP A 32 13.95 -4.80 13.32
C ASP A 32 13.40 -3.41 12.97
N GLY A 33 13.62 -2.95 11.73
CA GLY A 33 13.05 -1.70 11.23
C GLY A 33 11.52 -1.72 11.27
N LEU A 34 10.89 -2.75 10.74
CA LEU A 34 9.43 -2.88 10.75
C LEU A 34 8.86 -3.02 12.17
N ARG A 35 9.54 -3.75 13.07
CA ARG A 35 9.13 -3.83 14.49
C ARG A 35 9.23 -2.47 15.19
N SER A 36 10.27 -1.68 14.91
CA SER A 36 10.41 -0.33 15.47
C SER A 36 9.31 0.63 15.01
N LEU A 37 8.69 0.34 13.85
CA LEU A 37 7.54 1.07 13.28
C LEU A 37 6.19 0.50 13.76
N GLY A 38 6.18 -0.47 14.67
CA GLY A 38 4.95 -0.98 15.28
C GLY A 38 4.40 -2.26 14.65
N ALA A 39 5.06 -2.87 13.67
CA ALA A 39 4.59 -4.11 13.06
C ALA A 39 4.96 -5.35 13.89
N THR A 40 4.15 -6.41 13.77
CA THR A 40 4.52 -7.77 14.20
C THR A 40 5.18 -8.50 13.04
N VAL A 41 6.44 -8.93 13.20
CA VAL A 41 7.24 -9.41 12.07
C VAL A 41 7.75 -10.82 12.29
N ASP A 42 7.44 -11.70 11.34
CA ASP A 42 8.05 -13.01 11.15
C ASP A 42 9.13 -12.90 10.05
N THR A 43 10.25 -13.61 10.22
CA THR A 43 11.35 -13.57 9.27
C THR A 43 11.71 -14.98 8.78
N CYS A 44 12.01 -15.12 7.48
CA CYS A 44 12.44 -16.34 6.82
C CYS A 44 13.70 -16.09 6.00
N VAL A 45 14.61 -17.05 5.97
CA VAL A 45 15.91 -16.94 5.26
C VAL A 45 15.92 -17.71 3.93
N ASN A 46 14.80 -18.25 3.49
CA ASN A 46 14.66 -18.91 2.19
C ASN A 46 13.20 -18.93 1.70
N GLY A 47 13.03 -19.13 0.40
CA GLY A 47 11.72 -19.11 -0.25
C GLY A 47 10.79 -20.24 0.17
N ALA A 48 11.28 -21.44 0.40
CA ALA A 48 10.45 -22.58 0.79
C ALA A 48 9.80 -22.38 2.16
N THR A 49 10.57 -21.90 3.13
CA THR A 49 10.05 -21.58 4.47
C THR A 49 9.05 -20.40 4.42
N ALA A 50 9.36 -19.37 3.64
CA ALA A 50 8.48 -18.22 3.47
C ALA A 50 7.13 -18.62 2.85
N LEU A 51 7.15 -19.47 1.82
CA LEU A 51 5.93 -19.97 1.17
C LEU A 51 5.11 -20.84 2.14
N ALA A 52 5.75 -21.73 2.90
CA ALA A 52 5.07 -22.56 3.88
C ALA A 52 4.39 -21.73 4.97
N ARG A 53 5.07 -20.71 5.48
CA ARG A 53 4.53 -19.79 6.49
C ARG A 53 3.35 -18.98 5.93
N ALA A 54 3.49 -18.40 4.73
CA ALA A 54 2.45 -17.60 4.10
C ALA A 54 1.22 -18.45 3.69
N ARG A 55 1.36 -19.75 3.48
CA ARG A 55 0.23 -20.67 3.29
C ARG A 55 -0.50 -20.95 4.60
N ALA A 56 0.23 -21.17 5.68
CA ALA A 56 -0.32 -21.55 6.97
C ALA A 56 -0.95 -20.37 7.73
N ASP A 57 -0.35 -19.20 7.64
CA ASP A 57 -0.71 -18.00 8.41
C ASP A 57 -1.18 -16.87 7.49
N THR A 58 -2.01 -15.98 8.07
CA THR A 58 -2.41 -14.74 7.40
C THR A 58 -1.47 -13.62 7.81
N PHE A 59 -0.86 -12.98 6.81
CA PHE A 59 -0.08 -11.75 6.95
C PHE A 59 -0.79 -10.62 6.20
N ASP A 60 -0.66 -9.40 6.71
CA ASP A 60 -1.16 -8.21 6.01
C ASP A 60 -0.22 -7.83 4.87
N LEU A 61 1.09 -8.00 5.10
CA LEU A 61 2.16 -7.64 4.17
C LEU A 61 3.18 -8.77 4.03
N LEU A 62 3.57 -9.03 2.78
CA LEU A 62 4.69 -9.90 2.41
C LEU A 62 5.81 -9.04 1.82
N LEU A 63 6.97 -8.99 2.46
CA LEU A 63 8.18 -8.33 1.96
C LEU A 63 9.17 -9.42 1.53
N LEU A 64 9.33 -9.60 0.22
CA LEU A 64 9.97 -10.78 -0.37
C LEU A 64 11.16 -10.39 -1.24
N ASP A 65 12.32 -10.97 -0.97
CA ASP A 65 13.49 -10.79 -1.86
C ASP A 65 13.28 -11.50 -3.21
N CYS A 66 13.71 -10.82 -4.28
CA CYS A 66 13.60 -11.37 -5.64
C CYS A 66 14.49 -12.60 -5.86
N ARG A 67 15.60 -12.68 -5.14
CA ARG A 67 16.62 -13.73 -5.33
C ARG A 67 16.86 -14.48 -4.03
N MET A 68 16.18 -15.60 -3.86
CA MET A 68 16.39 -16.49 -2.72
C MET A 68 16.56 -17.93 -3.18
N PRO A 69 17.32 -18.75 -2.44
CA PRO A 69 17.29 -20.20 -2.60
C PRO A 69 15.85 -20.72 -2.47
N ASP A 70 15.53 -21.79 -3.20
CA ASP A 70 14.23 -22.46 -3.18
C ASP A 70 13.04 -21.61 -3.64
N GLY A 71 13.29 -20.49 -4.33
CA GLY A 71 12.29 -19.62 -4.95
C GLY A 71 12.24 -18.21 -4.38
N GLY A 72 12.39 -17.22 -5.25
CA GLY A 72 12.29 -15.78 -4.92
C GLY A 72 10.86 -15.26 -4.93
N ALA A 73 10.73 -13.95 -4.76
CA ALA A 73 9.45 -13.23 -4.64
C ALA A 73 8.39 -13.65 -5.68
N MET A 74 8.75 -13.68 -6.95
CA MET A 74 7.84 -14.03 -8.05
C MET A 74 7.27 -15.45 -7.89
N HIS A 75 8.10 -16.43 -7.53
CA HIS A 75 7.67 -17.80 -7.32
C HIS A 75 6.71 -17.91 -6.14
N ILE A 76 7.04 -17.28 -5.01
CA ILE A 76 6.21 -17.30 -3.79
C ILE A 76 4.84 -16.69 -4.08
N LEU A 77 4.79 -15.49 -4.66
CA LEU A 77 3.53 -14.81 -4.92
C LEU A 77 2.65 -15.59 -5.89
N THR A 78 3.24 -16.13 -6.97
CA THR A 78 2.49 -16.95 -7.94
C THR A 78 1.87 -18.18 -7.27
N GLN A 79 2.62 -18.89 -6.39
CA GLN A 79 2.11 -20.04 -5.67
C GLN A 79 0.98 -19.68 -4.70
N LEU A 80 1.06 -18.54 -4.02
CA LEU A 80 0.03 -18.07 -3.10
C LEU A 80 -1.24 -17.67 -3.83
N ARG A 81 -1.13 -16.90 -4.94
CA ARG A 81 -2.29 -16.45 -5.71
C ARG A 81 -3.05 -17.60 -6.40
N ASN A 82 -2.36 -18.71 -6.67
CA ASN A 82 -2.97 -19.93 -7.24
C ASN A 82 -3.57 -20.86 -6.19
N ASP A 83 -3.38 -20.59 -4.91
CA ASP A 83 -3.85 -21.40 -3.78
C ASP A 83 -4.88 -20.60 -2.96
N ALA A 84 -6.16 -20.75 -3.30
CA ALA A 84 -7.25 -20.05 -2.62
C ALA A 84 -7.39 -20.42 -1.12
N GLN A 85 -6.72 -21.47 -0.66
CA GLN A 85 -6.72 -21.88 0.76
C GLN A 85 -5.52 -21.33 1.51
N ALA A 86 -4.56 -20.70 0.83
CA ALA A 86 -3.41 -20.10 1.50
C ALA A 86 -3.84 -18.91 2.36
N GLY A 87 -3.39 -18.87 3.62
CA GLY A 87 -3.74 -17.82 4.57
C GLY A 87 -3.40 -16.42 4.08
N SER A 88 -2.33 -16.28 3.29
CA SER A 88 -1.85 -15.02 2.71
C SER A 88 -2.10 -14.89 1.21
N ALA A 89 -3.11 -15.59 0.66
CA ALA A 89 -3.45 -15.50 -0.76
C ALA A 89 -3.77 -14.08 -1.24
N GLU A 90 -4.34 -13.23 -0.38
CA GLU A 90 -4.77 -11.86 -0.71
C GLU A 90 -3.85 -10.78 -0.08
N SER A 91 -2.78 -11.17 0.61
CA SER A 91 -1.86 -10.24 1.28
C SER A 91 -1.25 -9.24 0.30
N VAL A 92 -1.00 -8.02 0.76
CA VAL A 92 -0.20 -7.05 0.02
C VAL A 92 1.22 -7.61 -0.13
N ALA A 93 1.77 -7.59 -1.33
CA ALA A 93 3.10 -8.09 -1.60
C ALA A 93 4.02 -6.98 -2.12
N VAL A 94 5.20 -6.88 -1.54
CA VAL A 94 6.27 -5.97 -1.94
C VAL A 94 7.52 -6.81 -2.22
N ALA A 95 8.15 -6.57 -3.35
CA ALA A 95 9.41 -7.23 -3.70
C ALA A 95 10.60 -6.36 -3.26
N THR A 96 11.70 -6.98 -2.81
CA THR A 96 12.99 -6.29 -2.61
C THR A 96 14.01 -6.82 -3.60
N SER A 97 14.91 -5.95 -4.11
CA SER A 97 15.94 -6.36 -5.07
C SER A 97 17.19 -5.47 -4.95
N ALA A 98 18.37 -6.05 -5.10
CA ALA A 98 19.62 -5.30 -5.18
C ALA A 98 19.79 -4.60 -6.54
N GLU A 99 19.24 -5.17 -7.59
CA GLU A 99 19.26 -4.63 -8.95
C GLU A 99 17.88 -4.77 -9.57
N LEU A 100 17.43 -3.72 -10.25
CA LEU A 100 16.10 -3.71 -10.86
C LEU A 100 16.13 -2.96 -12.19
N GLY A 101 15.99 -3.71 -13.28
CA GLY A 101 15.75 -3.13 -14.59
C GLY A 101 14.30 -2.63 -14.75
N PRO A 102 14.04 -1.66 -15.67
CA PRO A 102 12.68 -1.20 -15.93
C PRO A 102 11.72 -2.32 -16.40
N ALA A 103 12.24 -3.34 -17.08
CA ALA A 103 11.48 -4.50 -17.51
C ALA A 103 11.10 -5.40 -16.34
N ASP A 104 12.04 -5.64 -15.41
CA ASP A 104 11.83 -6.47 -14.23
C ASP A 104 10.78 -5.84 -13.30
N ARG A 105 10.87 -4.52 -13.06
CA ARG A 105 9.87 -3.78 -12.28
C ARG A 105 8.46 -3.93 -12.87
N ARG A 106 8.31 -3.77 -14.18
CA ARG A 106 7.02 -3.94 -14.85
C ARG A 106 6.48 -5.37 -14.70
N SER A 107 7.35 -6.37 -14.82
CA SER A 107 6.98 -7.78 -14.66
C SER A 107 6.50 -8.10 -13.25
N LEU A 108 7.17 -7.57 -12.22
CA LEU A 108 6.78 -7.74 -10.82
C LEU A 108 5.42 -7.08 -10.53
N LEU A 109 5.23 -5.84 -10.98
CA LEU A 109 3.94 -5.14 -10.81
C LEU A 109 2.81 -5.85 -11.57
N ALA A 110 3.06 -6.35 -12.77
CA ALA A 110 2.09 -7.12 -13.55
C ALA A 110 1.74 -8.47 -12.89
N ALA A 111 2.66 -9.06 -12.12
CA ALA A 111 2.43 -10.28 -11.37
C ALA A 111 1.63 -10.07 -10.07
N GLY A 112 1.34 -8.81 -9.68
CA GLY A 112 0.52 -8.48 -8.53
C GLY A 112 1.28 -7.95 -7.31
N PHE A 113 2.57 -7.61 -7.45
CA PHE A 113 3.27 -6.84 -6.43
C PHE A 113 2.74 -5.41 -6.41
N SER A 114 2.49 -4.89 -5.21
CA SER A 114 2.04 -3.50 -5.01
C SER A 114 3.19 -2.52 -5.20
N GLU A 115 4.42 -2.94 -4.84
CA GLU A 115 5.62 -2.13 -4.93
C GLU A 115 6.89 -2.98 -5.07
N VAL A 116 7.99 -2.31 -5.48
CA VAL A 116 9.33 -2.91 -5.52
C VAL A 116 10.33 -1.95 -4.92
N LEU A 117 11.00 -2.37 -3.85
CA LEU A 117 12.04 -1.65 -3.16
C LEU A 117 13.43 -2.03 -3.67
N LEU A 118 14.27 -1.03 -3.92
CA LEU A 118 15.69 -1.24 -4.19
C LEU A 118 16.48 -1.29 -2.89
N LYS A 119 17.35 -2.26 -2.75
CA LYS A 119 18.35 -2.32 -1.66
C LYS A 119 19.54 -1.40 -1.97
N PRO A 120 20.07 -0.68 -0.99
CA PRO A 120 19.75 -0.72 0.44
C PRO A 120 18.45 0.03 0.76
N CYS A 121 17.53 -0.64 1.48
CA CYS A 121 16.31 -0.03 1.97
C CYS A 121 16.60 0.88 3.18
N THR A 122 15.81 1.93 3.35
CA THR A 122 15.83 2.82 4.50
C THR A 122 14.64 2.59 5.42
N LEU A 123 14.66 3.12 6.66
CA LEU A 123 13.49 3.07 7.55
C LEU A 123 12.26 3.77 6.95
N ILE A 124 12.48 4.75 6.10
CA ILE A 124 11.41 5.50 5.44
C ILE A 124 10.75 4.66 4.34
N ASP A 125 11.54 3.89 3.60
CA ASP A 125 10.98 2.92 2.65
C ASP A 125 10.11 1.90 3.38
N LEU A 126 10.52 1.44 4.57
CA LEU A 126 9.74 0.53 5.40
C LEU A 126 8.47 1.16 5.94
N GLN A 127 8.51 2.42 6.35
CA GLN A 127 7.32 3.18 6.76
C GLN A 127 6.33 3.32 5.61
N HIS A 128 6.81 3.63 4.40
CA HIS A 128 5.99 3.71 3.19
C HIS A 128 5.32 2.36 2.88
N VAL A 129 6.06 1.27 3.00
CA VAL A 129 5.54 -0.08 2.76
C VAL A 129 4.48 -0.48 3.80
N LEU A 130 4.66 -0.14 5.08
CA LEU A 130 3.64 -0.36 6.11
C LEU A 130 2.36 0.43 5.85
N ALA A 131 2.47 1.64 5.34
CA ALA A 131 1.31 2.45 4.98
C ALA A 131 0.43 1.81 3.88
N LEU A 132 0.94 0.82 3.13
CA LEU A 132 0.14 0.06 2.17
C LEU A 132 -0.91 -0.85 2.83
N VAL A 133 -0.68 -1.25 4.08
CA VAL A 133 -1.54 -2.19 4.83
C VAL A 133 -2.19 -1.56 6.07
N GLU A 134 -1.65 -0.46 6.55
CA GLU A 134 -2.30 0.31 7.62
C GLU A 134 -3.53 1.02 7.06
N PRO A 135 -4.71 0.86 7.69
CA PRO A 135 -5.82 1.73 7.34
C PRO A 135 -5.38 3.17 7.62
N PRO A 136 -5.54 4.10 6.67
CA PRO A 136 -5.21 5.49 6.91
C PRO A 136 -5.90 5.96 8.17
N SER A 137 -5.14 6.52 9.12
CA SER A 137 -5.70 7.08 10.35
C SER A 137 -6.83 8.02 9.98
N PRO A 138 -8.06 7.82 10.51
CA PRO A 138 -9.21 8.65 10.14
C PRO A 138 -8.99 10.13 10.43
N ASP A 139 -8.01 10.45 11.28
CA ASP A 139 -7.67 11.80 11.70
C ASP A 139 -6.52 12.44 10.89
N CYS A 140 -5.73 11.67 10.12
CA CYS A 140 -4.63 12.18 9.32
C CYS A 140 -4.99 12.14 7.82
N VAL A 141 -5.57 13.22 7.32
CA VAL A 141 -5.96 13.34 5.90
C VAL A 141 -4.74 13.64 5.02
N LEU A 142 -3.77 14.40 5.56
CA LEU A 142 -2.49 14.75 4.92
C LEU A 142 -1.33 14.51 5.89
N ASP A 143 -0.38 13.69 5.50
CA ASP A 143 0.86 13.42 6.23
C ASP A 143 1.97 14.34 5.71
N ASP A 144 2.34 15.33 6.52
CA ASP A 144 3.39 16.31 6.19
C ASP A 144 4.77 15.66 6.14
N GLY A 145 5.02 14.66 6.99
CA GLY A 145 6.29 13.93 7.03
C GLY A 145 6.52 13.14 5.75
N ALA A 146 5.54 12.34 5.35
CA ALA A 146 5.57 11.56 4.11
C ALA A 146 5.65 12.47 2.87
N ALA A 147 4.88 13.57 2.85
CA ALA A 147 4.90 14.52 1.76
C ALA A 147 6.24 15.24 1.63
N LEU A 148 6.84 15.70 2.74
CA LEU A 148 8.14 16.37 2.75
C LEU A 148 9.24 15.44 2.29
N TYR A 149 9.19 14.19 2.72
CA TYR A 149 10.14 13.17 2.28
C TYR A 149 10.08 12.94 0.77
N SER A 150 8.86 12.77 0.23
CA SER A 150 8.66 12.48 -1.20
C SER A 150 8.97 13.69 -2.09
N SER A 151 8.79 14.91 -1.60
CA SER A 151 9.02 16.15 -2.35
C SER A 151 10.41 16.75 -2.18
N GLY A 152 11.13 16.34 -1.11
CA GLY A 152 12.48 16.80 -0.79
C GLY A 152 12.56 18.12 -0.02
N ASP A 153 11.59 19.03 -0.19
CA ASP A 153 11.55 20.32 0.52
C ASP A 153 10.12 20.86 0.66
N VAL A 154 9.92 21.78 1.60
CA VAL A 154 8.62 22.38 1.94
C VAL A 154 8.00 23.15 0.76
N THR A 155 8.81 23.80 -0.06
CA THR A 155 8.33 24.64 -1.18
C THR A 155 7.76 23.73 -2.27
N THR A 156 8.49 22.69 -2.63
CA THR A 156 8.06 21.66 -3.58
C THR A 156 6.81 20.94 -3.09
N MET A 157 6.77 20.55 -1.80
CA MET A 157 5.60 19.94 -1.19
C MET A 157 4.35 20.81 -1.31
N ARG A 158 4.46 22.10 -1.01
CA ARG A 158 3.34 23.05 -1.14
C ARG A 158 2.88 23.20 -2.58
N ALA A 159 3.81 23.29 -3.53
CA ALA A 159 3.48 23.39 -4.96
C ALA A 159 2.74 22.12 -5.45
N LEU A 160 3.22 20.92 -5.05
CA LEU A 160 2.58 19.65 -5.41
C LEU A 160 1.17 19.55 -4.80
N ARG A 161 0.98 20.01 -3.56
CA ARG A 161 -0.35 20.05 -2.93
C ARG A 161 -1.33 20.99 -3.62
N LEU A 162 -0.86 22.14 -4.12
CA LEU A 162 -1.70 23.01 -4.94
C LEU A 162 -2.14 22.32 -6.25
N LEU A 163 -1.22 21.61 -6.91
CA LEU A 163 -1.56 20.86 -8.12
C LEU A 163 -2.53 19.70 -7.82
N LEU A 164 -2.33 18.96 -6.72
CA LEU A 164 -3.27 17.92 -6.28
C LEU A 164 -4.65 18.52 -6.00
N ARG A 165 -4.72 19.70 -5.37
CA ARG A 165 -5.98 20.39 -5.11
C ARG A 165 -6.73 20.71 -6.40
N GLU A 166 -6.06 21.28 -7.39
CA GLU A 166 -6.66 21.55 -8.71
C GLU A 166 -7.13 20.27 -9.40
N GLU A 167 -6.30 19.22 -9.35
CA GLU A 167 -6.64 17.90 -9.88
C GLU A 167 -7.90 17.34 -9.24
N LEU A 168 -8.04 17.44 -7.91
CA LEU A 168 -9.20 16.93 -7.17
C LEU A 168 -10.49 17.72 -7.46
N VAL A 169 -10.40 19.05 -7.64
CA VAL A 169 -11.53 19.87 -8.04
C VAL A 169 -12.07 19.46 -9.41
N LEU A 170 -11.18 19.19 -10.37
CA LEU A 170 -11.58 18.71 -11.70
C LEU A 170 -12.17 17.30 -11.61
N LEU A 171 -11.49 16.39 -10.91
CA LEU A 171 -11.96 15.01 -10.74
C LEU A 171 -13.35 14.95 -10.11
N GLN A 172 -13.62 15.78 -9.12
CA GLN A 172 -14.94 15.83 -8.47
C GLN A 172 -16.07 16.21 -9.44
N ARG A 173 -15.80 17.03 -10.44
CA ARG A 173 -16.76 17.43 -11.47
C ARG A 173 -16.98 16.35 -12.53
N GLU A 174 -15.92 15.62 -12.85
CA GLU A 174 -15.87 14.62 -13.93
C GLU A 174 -16.23 13.20 -13.46
N LEU A 175 -16.34 12.97 -12.14
CA LEU A 175 -16.42 11.65 -11.56
C LEU A 175 -17.61 10.83 -12.05
N ASP A 176 -18.78 11.45 -12.24
CA ASP A 176 -19.98 10.77 -12.71
C ASP A 176 -19.85 10.30 -14.16
N ASP A 177 -19.17 11.07 -15.01
CA ASP A 177 -18.90 10.72 -16.40
C ASP A 177 -17.78 9.68 -16.50
N LEU A 178 -16.69 9.85 -15.75
CA LEU A 178 -15.58 8.90 -15.67
C LEU A 178 -16.03 7.52 -15.17
N SER A 179 -16.97 7.47 -14.24
CA SER A 179 -17.49 6.19 -13.72
C SER A 179 -18.15 5.31 -14.77
N ARG A 180 -18.52 5.87 -15.93
CA ARG A 180 -19.11 5.15 -17.09
C ARG A 180 -18.05 4.66 -18.08
N ASP A 181 -16.84 5.22 -18.04
CA ASP A 181 -15.70 4.80 -18.88
C ASP A 181 -14.63 4.14 -18.02
N ILE A 182 -14.67 2.81 -17.97
CA ILE A 182 -13.79 1.99 -17.11
C ILE A 182 -12.30 2.27 -17.40
N VAL A 183 -11.93 2.42 -18.68
CA VAL A 183 -10.52 2.59 -19.08
C VAL A 183 -10.02 3.97 -18.67
N ALA A 184 -10.77 5.02 -19.03
CA ALA A 184 -10.41 6.39 -18.65
C ALA A 184 -10.39 6.56 -17.13
N PHE A 185 -11.30 5.92 -16.40
CA PHE A 185 -11.34 5.98 -14.94
C PHE A 185 -10.14 5.27 -14.30
N ALA A 186 -9.77 4.07 -14.78
CA ALA A 186 -8.60 3.34 -14.30
C ALA A 186 -7.31 4.14 -14.48
N ASP A 187 -7.11 4.77 -15.65
CA ASP A 187 -5.96 5.63 -15.93
C ASP A 187 -5.95 6.89 -15.03
N ARG A 188 -7.11 7.46 -14.77
CA ARG A 188 -7.26 8.61 -13.89
C ARG A 188 -6.90 8.28 -12.44
N LEU A 189 -7.37 7.13 -11.95
CA LEU A 189 -7.05 6.63 -10.60
C LEU A 189 -5.56 6.31 -10.45
N HIS A 190 -4.93 5.74 -11.48
CA HIS A 190 -3.49 5.45 -11.47
C HIS A 190 -2.66 6.73 -11.30
N ARG A 191 -2.97 7.78 -12.06
CA ARG A 191 -2.30 9.09 -11.95
C ARG A 191 -2.54 9.74 -10.59
N LEU A 192 -3.79 9.73 -10.12
CA LEU A 192 -4.16 10.28 -8.81
C LEU A 192 -3.38 9.62 -7.67
N ARG A 193 -3.18 8.31 -7.70
CA ARG A 193 -2.39 7.60 -6.69
C ARG A 193 -0.96 8.12 -6.59
N SER A 194 -0.33 8.37 -7.75
CA SER A 194 1.02 8.94 -7.79
C SER A 194 1.05 10.35 -7.20
N SER A 195 0.09 11.22 -7.57
CA SER A 195 -0.05 12.57 -7.01
C SER A 195 -0.26 12.53 -5.49
N CYS A 196 -1.12 11.61 -5.00
CA CYS A 196 -1.38 11.42 -3.56
C CYS A 196 -0.11 11.01 -2.80
N GLY A 197 0.74 10.15 -3.36
CA GLY A 197 1.99 9.71 -2.74
C GLY A 197 2.93 10.87 -2.47
N PHE A 198 3.09 11.80 -3.42
CA PHE A 198 3.92 12.99 -3.24
C PHE A 198 3.34 14.02 -2.26
N CYS A 199 2.04 13.98 -2.02
CA CYS A 199 1.34 14.97 -1.19
C CYS A 199 1.00 14.47 0.22
N GLY A 200 1.32 13.21 0.55
CA GLY A 200 0.98 12.60 1.83
C GLY A 200 -0.52 12.30 2.00
N ALA A 201 -1.28 12.18 0.90
CA ALA A 201 -2.72 11.91 0.91
C ALA A 201 -3.03 10.41 0.89
N ALA A 202 -2.50 9.65 1.87
CA ALA A 202 -2.55 8.19 1.92
C ALA A 202 -3.99 7.64 1.93
N ALA A 203 -4.90 8.28 2.67
CA ALA A 203 -6.31 7.88 2.73
C ALA A 203 -6.99 7.93 1.36
N LEU A 204 -6.73 8.97 0.57
CA LEU A 204 -7.27 9.11 -0.78
C LEU A 204 -6.62 8.10 -1.75
N ALA A 205 -5.31 7.89 -1.65
CA ALA A 205 -4.60 6.87 -2.44
C ALA A 205 -5.16 5.47 -2.21
N HIS A 206 -5.45 5.12 -0.94
CA HIS A 206 -6.07 3.85 -0.57
C HIS A 206 -7.46 3.69 -1.21
N GLN A 207 -8.32 4.71 -1.12
CA GLN A 207 -9.65 4.68 -1.74
C GLN A 207 -9.57 4.54 -3.27
N ALA A 208 -8.62 5.21 -3.92
CA ALA A 208 -8.37 5.07 -5.36
C ALA A 208 -7.95 3.63 -5.72
N THR A 209 -7.13 2.99 -4.88
CA THR A 209 -6.72 1.59 -5.05
C THR A 209 -7.91 0.63 -4.95
N LEU A 210 -8.78 0.81 -3.97
CA LEU A 210 -9.98 -0.03 -3.80
C LEU A 210 -10.90 0.04 -5.02
N ILE A 211 -11.13 1.24 -5.56
CA ILE A 211 -11.93 1.40 -6.78
C ILE A 211 -11.24 0.74 -7.97
N GLN A 212 -9.94 0.92 -8.12
CA GLN A 212 -9.19 0.30 -9.23
C GLN A 212 -9.27 -1.23 -9.20
N GLN A 213 -9.23 -1.84 -8.02
CA GLN A 213 -9.42 -3.28 -7.84
C GLN A 213 -10.85 -3.73 -8.20
N GLN A 214 -11.87 -2.93 -7.85
CA GLN A 214 -13.25 -3.24 -8.20
C GLN A 214 -13.51 -3.10 -9.71
N LEU A 215 -12.95 -2.08 -10.36
CA LEU A 215 -13.05 -1.90 -11.82
C LEU A 215 -12.55 -3.13 -12.59
N SER A 216 -11.53 -3.81 -12.06
CA SER A 216 -10.95 -5.00 -12.69
C SER A 216 -11.80 -6.29 -12.49
N ARG A 217 -12.77 -6.28 -11.57
CA ARG A 217 -13.60 -7.46 -11.23
C ARG A 217 -15.03 -7.33 -11.73
N ASP A 218 -15.82 -6.42 -11.17
CA ASP A 218 -17.28 -6.38 -11.34
C ASP A 218 -17.83 -4.98 -11.67
N GLY A 219 -16.97 -3.99 -11.89
CA GLY A 219 -17.38 -2.59 -12.01
C GLY A 219 -17.54 -1.90 -10.66
N VAL A 220 -17.64 -0.56 -10.67
CA VAL A 220 -17.66 0.24 -9.44
C VAL A 220 -19.05 0.26 -8.80
N THR A 221 -19.12 -0.08 -7.52
CA THR A 221 -20.38 -0.02 -6.78
C THR A 221 -20.70 1.43 -6.35
N PRO A 222 -22.00 1.80 -6.23
CA PRO A 222 -22.39 3.14 -5.74
C PRO A 222 -21.84 3.45 -4.34
N ALA A 223 -21.67 2.42 -3.49
CA ALA A 223 -21.10 2.58 -2.16
C ALA A 223 -19.61 2.96 -2.21
N ALA A 224 -18.83 2.34 -3.11
CA ALA A 224 -17.42 2.66 -3.29
C ALA A 224 -17.24 4.07 -3.86
N LEU A 225 -18.04 4.48 -4.85
CA LEU A 225 -18.04 5.86 -5.36
C LEU A 225 -18.34 6.88 -4.27
N LYS A 226 -19.31 6.59 -3.39
CA LYS A 226 -19.67 7.47 -2.26
C LYS A 226 -18.50 7.59 -1.27
N SER A 227 -17.81 6.50 -0.97
CA SER A 227 -16.63 6.49 -0.09
C SER A 227 -15.48 7.28 -0.70
N PHE A 228 -15.25 7.11 -1.98
CA PHE A 228 -14.23 7.86 -2.73
C PHE A 228 -14.54 9.36 -2.80
N HIS A 229 -15.78 9.74 -3.08
CA HIS A 229 -16.25 11.13 -3.03
C HIS A 229 -16.03 11.76 -1.65
N LYS A 230 -16.28 11.00 -0.58
CA LYS A 230 -16.00 11.46 0.79
C LYS A 230 -14.51 11.71 0.99
N ALA A 231 -13.65 10.79 0.53
CA ALA A 231 -12.20 10.93 0.63
C ALA A 231 -11.69 12.16 -0.15
N ILE A 232 -12.16 12.38 -1.38
CA ILE A 232 -11.83 13.58 -2.16
C ILE A 232 -12.17 14.86 -1.39
N ARG A 233 -13.39 14.95 -0.84
CA ARG A 233 -13.83 16.15 -0.09
C ARG A 233 -13.02 16.38 1.17
N SER A 234 -12.71 15.30 1.92
CA SER A 234 -11.88 15.42 3.12
C SER A 234 -10.47 15.91 2.77
N THR A 235 -9.89 15.39 1.68
CA THR A 235 -8.56 15.81 1.22
C THR A 235 -8.57 17.27 0.73
N LEU A 236 -9.59 17.68 -0.02
CA LEU A 236 -9.75 19.08 -0.43
C LEU A 236 -9.84 20.02 0.77
N HIS A 237 -10.64 19.65 1.77
CA HIS A 237 -10.78 20.46 3.00
C HIS A 237 -9.44 20.58 3.75
N ALA A 238 -8.65 19.52 3.81
CA ALA A 238 -7.33 19.56 4.43
C ALA A 238 -6.27 20.31 3.61
N LEU A 239 -6.45 20.44 2.29
CA LEU A 239 -5.59 21.23 1.41
C LEU A 239 -5.93 22.73 1.43
N ASP A 240 -7.14 23.09 1.88
CA ASP A 240 -7.63 24.48 1.98
C ASP A 240 -7.31 25.12 3.35
N GLY A 241 -6.91 24.35 4.35
CA GLY A 241 -6.57 24.80 5.72
C GLY A 241 -5.09 24.96 5.91
#